data_55add01d0b9a34c3349a405d9d3bb47a
#
_entry.id   55add01d0b9a34c3349a405d9d3bb47a
#
_cell.length_a   1.000
_cell.length_b   1.000
_cell.length_c   1.000
_cell.angle_alpha   90.00
_cell.angle_beta   90.00
_cell.angle_gamma   90.00
#
_symmetry.space_group_name_H-M   'P 1'
#
loop_
_entity.id
_entity.type
_entity.pdbx_description
1 polymer ?
#
loop_
_entity_poly.entity_id
_entity_poly.type
_entity_poly.pdbx_seq_one_letter_code
_entity_poly.pdbx_strand_id
1 'polypeptide(L)'
;GMQFDRGYLSPYFINNPEKQAAILDNPYVLLFDKKIANIRELLPTLEAVAKAGRPLLIIAEEVEGEALATLVVNTIRGILKVVAVKAPGFGDRRKAMLEDIAILTGGKVIAEEVGLSLEKVTLADLGQAKTIEVGKENTTIIDGAGKAADIEARVKQIRVQIEEATSDYD
;
A
#
# COMPACT_ATOMS: atom_id res chain seq x y z
N GLY A 1 10.61 3.44 -9.70
CA GLY A 1 9.90 3.84 -8.52
C GLY A 1 8.59 4.55 -8.80
N MET A 2 7.80 4.70 -7.78
CA MET A 2 6.50 5.36 -7.86
C MET A 2 6.32 6.26 -6.64
N GLN A 3 5.68 7.41 -6.82
CA GLN A 3 5.33 8.31 -5.72
C GLN A 3 3.87 8.72 -5.87
N PHE A 4 3.13 8.76 -4.76
CA PHE A 4 1.77 9.27 -4.75
C PHE A 4 1.54 10.19 -3.54
N ASP A 5 0.55 11.07 -3.66
CA ASP A 5 0.29 12.19 -2.72
C ASP A 5 -0.55 11.76 -1.51
N ARG A 6 -0.09 10.75 -0.79
CA ARG A 6 -0.67 10.33 0.49
C ARG A 6 0.46 10.06 1.47
N GLY A 7 0.34 10.60 2.67
CA GLY A 7 1.29 10.39 3.74
C GLY A 7 0.76 9.44 4.81
N TYR A 8 1.57 9.26 5.85
CA TYR A 8 1.17 8.41 6.99
C TYR A 8 -0.10 8.93 7.67
N LEU A 9 -0.92 8.00 8.16
CA LEU A 9 -2.15 8.34 8.89
C LEU A 9 -1.89 8.77 10.33
N SER A 10 -0.69 8.54 10.84
CA SER A 10 -0.27 9.00 12.17
C SER A 10 1.22 9.33 12.17
N PRO A 11 1.62 10.47 12.80
CA PRO A 11 3.04 10.81 12.96
C PRO A 11 3.79 9.83 13.87
N TYR A 12 3.09 9.02 14.62
CA TYR A 12 3.71 7.98 15.45
C TYR A 12 4.30 6.83 14.64
N PHE A 13 4.01 6.76 13.34
CA PHE A 13 4.66 5.80 12.44
C PHE A 13 6.08 6.23 12.02
N ILE A 14 6.46 7.47 12.26
CA ILE A 14 7.79 7.97 11.92
C ILE A 14 8.87 7.15 12.63
N ASN A 15 9.83 6.64 11.87
CA ASN A 15 10.98 5.93 12.40
C ASN A 15 12.32 6.61 12.06
N ASN A 16 12.27 7.68 11.26
CA ASN A 16 13.44 8.50 10.93
C ASN A 16 13.09 9.96 11.24
N PRO A 17 13.42 10.45 12.46
CA PRO A 17 13.08 11.81 12.88
C PRO A 17 13.74 12.91 12.05
N GLU A 18 14.93 12.67 11.53
CA GLU A 18 15.65 13.66 10.72
C GLU A 18 14.92 13.97 9.42
N LYS A 19 14.37 12.94 8.77
CA LYS A 19 13.58 13.10 7.55
C LYS A 19 12.09 13.28 7.82
N GLN A 20 11.65 13.13 9.07
CA GLN A 20 10.25 13.12 9.46
C GLN A 20 9.44 12.15 8.60
N ALA A 21 9.96 10.97 8.41
CA ALA A 21 9.39 9.94 7.55
C ALA A 21 9.46 8.57 8.21
N ALA A 22 8.60 7.68 7.74
CA ALA A 22 8.71 6.26 8.02
C ALA A 22 9.42 5.61 6.84
N ILE A 23 10.56 4.98 7.10
CA ILE A 23 11.35 4.29 6.07
C ILE A 23 11.26 2.80 6.35
N LEU A 24 10.74 2.07 5.38
CA LEU A 24 10.56 0.62 5.47
C LEU A 24 11.53 -0.07 4.51
N ASP A 25 12.40 -0.92 5.06
CA ASP A 25 13.35 -1.69 4.28
C ASP A 25 12.78 -3.08 4.02
N ASN A 26 12.69 -3.45 2.74
CA ASN A 26 12.21 -4.74 2.29
C ASN A 26 10.78 -5.06 2.80
N PRO A 27 9.83 -4.09 2.69
CA PRO A 27 8.49 -4.28 3.23
C PRO A 27 7.59 -5.15 2.37
N TYR A 28 6.57 -5.71 3.02
CA TYR A 28 5.37 -6.18 2.32
C TYR A 28 4.40 -5.01 2.16
N VAL A 29 3.52 -5.10 1.16
CA VAL A 29 2.50 -4.09 0.86
C VAL A 29 1.13 -4.76 0.81
N LEU A 30 0.20 -4.30 1.65
CA LEU A 30 -1.19 -4.73 1.64
C LEU A 30 -2.03 -3.66 0.97
N LEU A 31 -2.76 -4.05 -0.08
CA LEU A 31 -3.64 -3.18 -0.83
C LEU A 31 -5.10 -3.61 -0.61
N PHE A 32 -5.91 -2.73 -0.04
CA PHE A 32 -7.31 -2.99 0.24
C PHE A 32 -8.18 -1.86 -0.28
N ASP A 33 -9.26 -2.19 -0.97
CA ASP A 33 -10.11 -1.19 -1.64
C ASP A 33 -11.21 -0.59 -0.77
N LYS A 34 -11.25 -0.96 0.50
CA LYS A 34 -12.27 -0.48 1.45
C LYS A 34 -11.64 0.08 2.72
N LYS A 35 -12.47 0.49 3.66
CA LYS A 35 -12.05 0.99 4.96
C LYS A 35 -11.71 -0.16 5.90
N ILE A 36 -10.72 0.06 6.75
CA ILE A 36 -10.33 -0.87 7.80
C ILE A 36 -10.60 -0.21 9.14
N ALA A 37 -11.58 -0.69 9.86
CA ALA A 37 -11.94 -0.21 11.21
C ALA A 37 -11.79 -1.31 12.26
N ASN A 38 -11.83 -2.57 11.85
CA ASN A 38 -11.75 -3.73 12.73
C ASN A 38 -10.37 -4.39 12.62
N ILE A 39 -9.59 -4.28 13.70
CA ILE A 39 -8.24 -4.85 13.75
C ILE A 39 -8.23 -6.38 13.60
N ARG A 40 -9.30 -7.06 13.96
CA ARG A 40 -9.38 -8.52 13.85
C ARG A 40 -9.19 -9.01 12.42
N GLU A 41 -9.65 -8.23 11.44
CA GLU A 41 -9.48 -8.56 10.02
C GLU A 41 -8.00 -8.56 9.60
N LEU A 42 -7.18 -7.75 10.27
CA LEU A 42 -5.76 -7.62 9.98
C LEU A 42 -4.87 -8.61 10.72
N LEU A 43 -5.35 -9.21 11.82
CA LEU A 43 -4.51 -10.05 12.68
C LEU A 43 -3.78 -11.16 11.92
N PRO A 44 -4.40 -11.94 11.01
CA PRO A 44 -3.67 -12.97 10.28
C PRO A 44 -2.52 -12.42 9.45
N THR A 45 -2.72 -11.28 8.77
CA THR A 45 -1.69 -10.61 7.98
C THR A 45 -0.57 -10.08 8.87
N LEU A 46 -0.92 -9.43 9.98
CA LEU A 46 0.06 -8.88 10.92
C LEU A 46 0.93 -9.98 11.52
N GLU A 47 0.34 -11.11 11.89
CA GLU A 47 1.08 -12.25 12.41
C GLU A 47 2.02 -12.85 11.36
N ALA A 48 1.56 -12.98 10.12
CA ALA A 48 2.37 -13.52 9.03
C ALA A 48 3.59 -12.65 8.74
N VAL A 49 3.42 -11.32 8.64
CA VAL A 49 4.56 -10.41 8.38
C VAL A 49 5.50 -10.32 9.57
N ALA A 50 4.98 -10.40 10.80
CA ALA A 50 5.81 -10.43 12.01
C ALA A 50 6.69 -11.68 12.05
N LYS A 51 6.15 -12.84 11.71
CA LYS A 51 6.92 -14.10 11.60
C LYS A 51 7.98 -14.03 10.52
N ALA A 52 7.69 -13.34 9.41
CA ALA A 52 8.65 -13.13 8.33
C ALA A 52 9.75 -12.13 8.71
N GLY A 53 9.59 -11.38 9.79
CA GLY A 53 10.56 -10.39 10.25
C GLY A 53 10.66 -9.17 9.34
N ARG A 54 9.61 -8.84 8.60
CA ARG A 54 9.60 -7.75 7.63
C ARG A 54 8.54 -6.71 7.97
N PRO A 55 8.76 -5.43 7.62
CA PRO A 55 7.75 -4.39 7.82
C PRO A 55 6.59 -4.54 6.84
N LEU A 56 5.49 -3.86 7.15
CA LEU A 56 4.27 -3.85 6.34
C LEU A 56 3.81 -2.42 6.08
N LEU A 57 3.53 -2.10 4.83
CA LEU A 57 2.79 -0.90 4.44
C LEU A 57 1.35 -1.30 4.12
N ILE A 58 0.40 -0.66 4.78
CA ILE A 58 -1.03 -0.86 4.53
C ILE A 58 -1.55 0.33 3.73
N ILE A 59 -2.10 0.07 2.55
CA ILE A 59 -2.74 1.07 1.70
C ILE A 59 -4.21 0.67 1.57
N ALA A 60 -5.11 1.47 2.14
CA ALA A 60 -6.54 1.20 2.15
C ALA A 60 -7.33 2.49 1.89
N GLU A 61 -8.61 2.37 1.60
CA GLU A 61 -9.48 3.55 1.48
C GLU A 61 -9.37 4.44 2.73
N GLU A 62 -9.38 3.82 3.89
CA GLU A 62 -9.17 4.46 5.19
C GLU A 62 -8.74 3.40 6.20
N VAL A 63 -7.91 3.78 7.17
CA VAL A 63 -7.66 2.96 8.36
C VAL A 63 -8.02 3.84 9.54
N GLU A 64 -9.06 3.48 10.29
CA GLU A 64 -9.67 4.36 11.27
C GLU A 64 -10.00 3.67 12.59
N GLY A 65 -10.36 4.47 13.59
CA GLY A 65 -10.86 3.99 14.87
C GLY A 65 -9.90 3.07 15.60
N GLU A 66 -10.42 1.98 16.13
CA GLU A 66 -9.67 0.99 16.91
C GLU A 66 -8.54 0.34 16.10
N ALA A 67 -8.76 0.11 14.80
CA ALA A 67 -7.73 -0.47 13.94
C ALA A 67 -6.48 0.41 13.89
N LEU A 68 -6.65 1.70 13.60
CA LEU A 68 -5.54 2.64 13.56
C LEU A 68 -4.85 2.77 14.92
N ALA A 69 -5.63 2.91 16.00
CA ALA A 69 -5.10 3.03 17.36
C ALA A 69 -4.26 1.81 17.74
N THR A 70 -4.71 0.61 17.42
CA THR A 70 -3.98 -0.62 17.72
C THR A 70 -2.67 -0.70 16.94
N LEU A 71 -2.67 -0.33 15.66
CA LEU A 71 -1.44 -0.29 14.86
C LEU A 71 -0.43 0.70 15.44
N VAL A 72 -0.88 1.90 15.80
CA VAL A 72 -0.04 2.94 16.39
C VAL A 72 0.58 2.47 17.71
N VAL A 73 -0.22 1.93 18.63
CA VAL A 73 0.26 1.47 19.94
C VAL A 73 1.30 0.37 19.79
N ASN A 74 1.06 -0.61 18.92
CA ASN A 74 2.00 -1.72 18.74
C ASN A 74 3.28 -1.30 18.00
N THR A 75 3.19 -0.28 17.15
CA THR A 75 4.37 0.31 16.51
C THR A 75 5.22 1.05 17.54
N ILE A 76 4.61 1.85 18.42
CA ILE A 76 5.30 2.56 19.50
C ILE A 76 6.01 1.56 20.42
N ARG A 77 5.36 0.45 20.74
CA ARG A 77 5.92 -0.60 21.59
C ARG A 77 7.01 -1.43 20.91
N GLY A 78 7.22 -1.24 19.61
CA GLY A 78 8.22 -2.02 18.85
C GLY A 78 7.79 -3.46 18.55
N ILE A 79 6.52 -3.80 18.76
CA ILE A 79 5.98 -5.12 18.45
C ILE A 79 5.74 -5.30 16.96
N LEU A 80 5.25 -4.23 16.29
CA LEU A 80 4.99 -4.21 14.86
C LEU A 80 5.85 -3.15 14.17
N LYS A 81 6.19 -3.41 12.91
CA LYS A 81 6.80 -2.43 12.01
C LYS A 81 5.79 -2.19 10.88
N VAL A 82 4.82 -1.33 11.13
CA VAL A 82 3.68 -1.09 10.24
C VAL A 82 3.51 0.40 10.01
N VAL A 83 3.17 0.77 8.77
CA VAL A 83 2.74 2.11 8.43
C VAL A 83 1.44 1.99 7.65
N ALA A 84 0.46 2.82 7.98
CA ALA A 84 -0.81 2.88 7.28
C ALA A 84 -0.92 4.19 6.53
N VAL A 85 -1.33 4.13 5.27
CA VAL A 85 -1.61 5.29 4.43
C VAL A 85 -2.97 5.12 3.75
N LYS A 86 -3.55 6.24 3.36
CA LYS A 86 -4.79 6.26 2.61
C LYS A 86 -4.51 6.00 1.13
N ALA A 87 -5.35 5.22 0.48
CA ALA A 87 -5.22 4.96 -0.96
C ALA A 87 -5.39 6.25 -1.76
N PRO A 88 -4.58 6.46 -2.81
CA PRO A 88 -4.69 7.67 -3.63
C PRO A 88 -5.92 7.64 -4.53
N GLY A 89 -6.46 8.83 -4.86
CA GLY A 89 -7.60 8.99 -5.73
C GLY A 89 -8.94 8.71 -5.07
N PHE A 90 -9.99 8.71 -5.86
CA PHE A 90 -11.37 8.50 -5.44
C PHE A 90 -12.10 7.60 -6.44
N GLY A 91 -13.07 6.79 -5.96
CA GLY A 91 -13.91 5.97 -6.81
C GLY A 91 -13.12 5.03 -7.72
N ASP A 92 -13.46 5.02 -9.01
CA ASP A 92 -12.81 4.17 -10.01
C ASP A 92 -11.33 4.49 -10.20
N ARG A 93 -10.96 5.75 -10.05
CA ARG A 93 -9.55 6.16 -10.12
C ARG A 93 -8.74 5.54 -8.99
N ARG A 94 -9.31 5.43 -7.78
CA ARG A 94 -8.67 4.76 -6.67
C ARG A 94 -8.39 3.29 -6.98
N LYS A 95 -9.36 2.58 -7.55
CA LYS A 95 -9.20 1.19 -7.96
C LYS A 95 -8.08 1.05 -8.99
N ALA A 96 -8.04 1.92 -9.99
CA ALA A 96 -6.99 1.92 -11.00
C ALA A 96 -5.60 2.18 -10.39
N MET A 97 -5.50 3.12 -9.47
CA MET A 97 -4.24 3.43 -8.79
C MET A 97 -3.77 2.29 -7.89
N LEU A 98 -4.69 1.63 -7.19
CA LEU A 98 -4.36 0.44 -6.40
C LEU A 98 -3.86 -0.70 -7.29
N GLU A 99 -4.47 -0.91 -8.45
CA GLU A 99 -4.02 -1.91 -9.42
C GLU A 99 -2.62 -1.59 -9.94
N ASP A 100 -2.32 -0.31 -10.20
CA ASP A 100 -0.99 0.12 -10.61
C ASP A 100 0.06 -0.19 -9.55
N ILE A 101 -0.26 0.05 -8.28
CA ILE A 101 0.63 -0.27 -7.16
C ILE A 101 0.79 -1.79 -7.03
N ALA A 102 -0.28 -2.56 -7.23
CA ALA A 102 -0.23 -4.02 -7.20
C ALA A 102 0.72 -4.57 -8.27
N ILE A 103 0.64 -4.05 -9.49
CA ILE A 103 1.52 -4.46 -10.58
C ILE A 103 2.97 -4.11 -10.26
N LEU A 104 3.22 -2.90 -9.78
CA LEU A 104 4.56 -2.43 -9.42
C LEU A 104 5.21 -3.28 -8.33
N THR A 105 4.44 -3.70 -7.34
CA THR A 105 4.94 -4.43 -6.17
C THR A 105 4.79 -5.94 -6.27
N GLY A 106 4.11 -6.43 -7.31
CA GLY A 106 3.87 -7.85 -7.49
C GLY A 106 2.80 -8.44 -6.57
N GLY A 107 1.95 -7.57 -6.00
CA GLY A 107 0.87 -7.97 -5.10
C GLY A 107 -0.49 -8.04 -5.78
N LYS A 108 -1.53 -8.13 -4.96
CA LYS A 108 -2.92 -8.15 -5.40
C LYS A 108 -3.70 -7.11 -4.62
N VAL A 109 -4.65 -6.46 -5.28
CA VAL A 109 -5.65 -5.65 -4.57
C VAL A 109 -6.66 -6.59 -3.93
N ILE A 110 -6.80 -6.49 -2.62
CA ILE A 110 -7.79 -7.28 -1.89
C ILE A 110 -9.14 -6.59 -2.02
N ALA A 111 -10.00 -7.17 -2.85
CA ALA A 111 -11.31 -6.62 -3.17
C ALA A 111 -12.38 -7.64 -2.83
N GLU A 112 -13.33 -7.27 -1.97
CA GLU A 112 -14.42 -8.15 -1.57
C GLU A 112 -15.32 -8.53 -2.74
N GLU A 113 -15.46 -7.64 -3.72
CA GLU A 113 -16.25 -7.86 -4.93
C GLU A 113 -15.82 -9.08 -5.74
N VAL A 114 -14.52 -9.45 -5.66
CA VAL A 114 -13.99 -10.63 -6.35
C VAL A 114 -13.74 -11.81 -5.39
N GLY A 115 -14.37 -11.78 -4.21
CA GLY A 115 -14.29 -12.86 -3.24
C GLY A 115 -13.07 -12.88 -2.37
N LEU A 116 -12.25 -11.81 -2.39
CA LEU A 116 -11.08 -11.70 -1.54
C LEU A 116 -11.44 -11.01 -0.23
N SER A 117 -10.87 -11.47 0.88
CA SER A 117 -11.07 -10.86 2.19
C SER A 117 -9.75 -10.72 2.94
N LEU A 118 -9.66 -9.72 3.83
CA LEU A 118 -8.45 -9.46 4.63
C LEU A 118 -8.06 -10.66 5.49
N GLU A 119 -9.03 -11.35 6.06
CA GLU A 119 -8.78 -12.51 6.94
C GLU A 119 -8.11 -13.67 6.22
N LYS A 120 -8.29 -13.76 4.91
CA LYS A 120 -7.76 -14.85 4.08
C LYS A 120 -6.48 -14.49 3.35
N VAL A 121 -5.96 -13.29 3.53
CA VAL A 121 -4.73 -12.83 2.87
C VAL A 121 -3.54 -13.65 3.35
N THR A 122 -2.70 -14.06 2.40
CA THR A 122 -1.42 -14.73 2.68
C THR A 122 -0.27 -13.85 2.22
N LEU A 123 0.96 -14.19 2.61
CA LEU A 123 2.14 -13.44 2.15
C LEU A 123 2.27 -13.44 0.63
N ALA A 124 1.80 -14.47 -0.06
CA ALA A 124 1.82 -14.55 -1.51
C ALA A 124 0.92 -13.50 -2.19
N ASP A 125 -0.10 -13.00 -1.48
CA ASP A 125 -1.01 -11.97 -1.98
C ASP A 125 -0.48 -10.56 -1.77
N LEU A 126 0.52 -10.39 -0.91
CA LEU A 126 1.10 -9.08 -0.60
C LEU A 126 2.13 -8.66 -1.65
N GLY A 127 2.18 -7.36 -1.92
CA GLY A 127 3.24 -6.78 -2.72
C GLY A 127 4.54 -6.66 -1.92
N GLN A 128 5.64 -6.37 -2.61
CA GLN A 128 6.96 -6.21 -2.00
C GLN A 128 7.72 -5.10 -2.71
N ALA A 129 8.62 -4.46 -1.99
CA ALA A 129 9.53 -3.47 -2.54
C ALA A 129 10.87 -3.55 -1.81
N LYS A 130 11.90 -2.93 -2.37
CA LYS A 130 13.19 -2.83 -1.71
C LYS A 130 13.13 -1.84 -0.55
N THR A 131 12.55 -0.66 -0.80
CA THR A 131 12.40 0.40 0.21
C THR A 131 11.12 1.18 -0.06
N ILE A 132 10.41 1.56 0.99
CA ILE A 132 9.30 2.50 0.91
C ILE A 132 9.54 3.60 1.93
N GLU A 133 9.39 4.84 1.47
CA GLU A 133 9.52 6.02 2.31
C GLU A 133 8.16 6.72 2.38
N VAL A 134 7.63 6.88 3.59
CA VAL A 134 6.33 7.52 3.83
C VAL A 134 6.53 8.79 4.63
N GLY A 135 6.28 9.92 3.99
CA GLY A 135 6.32 11.23 4.63
C GLY A 135 4.94 11.71 5.04
N LYS A 136 4.86 12.97 5.44
CA LYS A 136 3.61 13.58 5.87
C LYS A 136 2.56 13.66 4.75
N GLU A 137 3.00 13.85 3.51
CA GLU A 137 2.12 14.11 2.37
C GLU A 137 2.34 13.16 1.20
N ASN A 138 3.41 12.39 1.21
CA ASN A 138 3.81 11.56 0.08
C ASN A 138 4.28 10.19 0.50
N THR A 139 4.04 9.20 -0.35
CA THR A 139 4.59 7.85 -0.22
C THR A 139 5.39 7.53 -1.48
N THR A 140 6.63 7.09 -1.30
CA THR A 140 7.54 6.73 -2.38
C THR A 140 7.89 5.26 -2.30
N ILE A 141 7.64 4.51 -3.37
CA ILE A 141 7.97 3.09 -3.49
C ILE A 141 9.19 2.97 -4.40
N ILE A 142 10.25 2.38 -3.88
CA ILE A 142 11.52 2.21 -4.58
C ILE A 142 11.73 0.72 -4.86
N ASP A 143 12.03 0.39 -6.13
CA ASP A 143 12.31 -0.98 -6.58
C ASP A 143 11.23 -1.98 -6.16
N GLY A 144 10.02 -1.78 -6.65
CA GLY A 144 8.93 -2.75 -6.46
C GLY A 144 9.27 -4.10 -7.07
N ALA A 145 8.76 -5.18 -6.48
CA ALA A 145 9.06 -6.56 -6.85
C ALA A 145 8.22 -7.09 -8.03
N GLY A 146 7.41 -6.22 -8.66
CA GLY A 146 6.58 -6.62 -9.80
C GLY A 146 7.40 -7.05 -11.00
N LYS A 147 6.81 -7.90 -11.83
CA LYS A 147 7.47 -8.38 -13.05
C LYS A 147 7.60 -7.24 -14.07
N ALA A 148 8.78 -7.08 -14.64
CA ALA A 148 9.07 -6.01 -15.62
C ALA A 148 8.09 -6.03 -16.80
N ALA A 149 7.75 -7.20 -17.31
CA ALA A 149 6.80 -7.35 -18.42
C ALA A 149 5.40 -6.82 -18.07
N ASP A 150 4.94 -7.05 -16.84
CA ASP A 150 3.62 -6.57 -16.38
C ASP A 150 3.63 -5.06 -16.23
N ILE A 151 4.72 -4.49 -15.70
CA ILE A 151 4.90 -3.05 -15.54
C ILE A 151 4.93 -2.37 -16.91
N GLU A 152 5.68 -2.90 -17.86
CA GLU A 152 5.75 -2.38 -19.22
C GLU A 152 4.41 -2.40 -19.94
N ALA A 153 3.66 -3.49 -19.80
CA ALA A 153 2.33 -3.63 -20.37
C ALA A 153 1.39 -2.53 -19.84
N ARG A 154 1.44 -2.25 -18.55
CA ARG A 154 0.62 -1.19 -17.93
C ARG A 154 1.04 0.20 -18.40
N VAL A 155 2.33 0.46 -18.53
CA VAL A 155 2.86 1.73 -19.06
C VAL A 155 2.36 1.95 -20.50
N LYS A 156 2.43 0.94 -21.35
CA LYS A 156 1.92 1.01 -22.74
C LYS A 156 0.41 1.32 -22.76
N GLN A 157 -0.37 0.67 -21.91
CA GLN A 157 -1.80 0.89 -21.80
C GLN A 157 -2.11 2.35 -21.43
N ILE A 158 -1.39 2.91 -20.48
CA ILE A 158 -1.56 4.31 -20.05
C ILE A 158 -1.21 5.26 -21.21
N ARG A 159 -0.12 5.00 -21.95
CA ARG A 159 0.27 5.81 -23.09
C ARG A 159 -0.80 5.81 -24.18
N VAL A 160 -1.38 4.67 -24.49
CA VAL A 160 -2.46 4.56 -25.48
C VAL A 160 -3.66 5.39 -25.02
N GLN A 161 -4.05 5.33 -23.78
CA GLN A 161 -5.15 6.12 -23.22
C GLN A 161 -4.88 7.63 -23.33
N ILE A 162 -3.66 8.07 -23.09
CA ILE A 162 -3.26 9.48 -23.23
C ILE A 162 -3.35 9.92 -24.67
N GLU A 163 -2.86 9.12 -25.63
CA GLU A 163 -2.93 9.42 -27.06
C GLU A 163 -4.37 9.52 -27.54
N GLU A 164 -5.25 8.61 -27.15
CA GLU A 164 -6.66 8.65 -27.48
C GLU A 164 -7.35 9.91 -26.94
N ALA A 165 -7.08 10.26 -25.67
CA ALA A 165 -7.61 11.46 -25.05
C ALA A 165 -7.14 12.74 -25.77
N THR A 166 -5.87 12.79 -26.19
CA THR A 166 -5.32 13.91 -26.94
C THR A 166 -5.97 14.04 -28.32
N SER A 167 -6.21 12.93 -29.01
CA SER A 167 -6.89 12.89 -30.30
C SER A 167 -8.33 13.41 -30.23
N ASP A 168 -9.04 13.15 -29.14
CA ASP A 168 -10.41 13.61 -28.94
C ASP A 168 -10.53 15.13 -28.82
N TYR A 169 -9.44 15.83 -28.51
CA TYR A 169 -9.41 17.30 -28.43
C TYR A 169 -9.12 18.00 -29.77
N ASP A 170 -8.70 17.27 -30.75
CA ASP A 170 -8.40 17.79 -32.09
C ASP A 170 -9.66 17.75 -32.98
#